data_b0eb9eeebec6b01bf703716ea0cecd0c
#
_entry.id   b0eb9eeebec6b01bf703716ea0cecd0c
#
_cell.length_a   1.000
_cell.length_b   1.000
_cell.length_c   1.000
_cell.angle_alpha   90.00
_cell.angle_beta   90.00
_cell.angle_gamma   90.00
#
_symmetry.space_group_name_H-M   'P 1'
#
loop_
_entity.id
_entity.type
_entity.pdbx_description
1 polymer ?
#
loop_
_entity_poly.entity_id
_entity_poly.type
_entity_poly.pdbx_seq_one_letter_code
_entity_poly.pdbx_strand_id
1 'polypeptide(L)'
;GYDTKFIDLKPGKKNDNLEVLLKPTAFEISEVVVKPKREKYTRKDNPAVELIKKVIAHKNDNQIEAKPEYQTEVYEKLSLSLDNFNPNLDKNKFLKKFKFIKNYLDTSEFNGKPILTVSVRENLSDFYYRKSPKAEKTIVRAKRMQGIDKTLDDGGGITSNLEEIFKSINIFDNNIPILLNRFVSPLSSTLATTYYHYYIMDTLDVGGDKCVDLAFVPANSESYGFTGRLYITLDGNYAVKKVLLNTPANINLNWVDKLRIEQEFKQMPDSTWVLDQENTFVNFYVVKGTQQLYAHL
;
A
#
# COMPACT_ATOMS: atom_id res chain seq x y z
N GLY A 1 6.79 7.52 6.39
CA GLY A 1 8.13 8.04 6.67
C GLY A 1 8.12 9.05 7.80
N TYR A 2 9.29 9.55 8.15
CA TYR A 2 9.45 10.58 9.17
C TYR A 2 10.19 11.78 8.55
N ASP A 3 9.88 12.99 9.03
CA ASP A 3 10.60 14.19 8.62
C ASP A 3 12.09 14.09 8.99
N THR A 4 12.97 14.50 8.08
CA THR A 4 14.40 14.59 8.37
C THR A 4 14.64 15.69 9.38
N LYS A 5 15.29 15.35 10.51
CA LYS A 5 15.65 16.29 11.57
C LYS A 5 17.16 16.37 11.69
N PHE A 6 17.70 17.55 11.46
CA PHE A 6 19.13 17.83 11.68
C PHE A 6 19.34 18.25 13.14
N ILE A 7 20.39 17.71 13.77
CA ILE A 7 20.77 18.03 15.15
C ILE A 7 22.24 18.38 15.17
N ASP A 8 22.56 19.60 15.59
CA ASP A 8 23.92 20.05 15.76
C ASP A 8 24.49 19.52 17.08
N LEU A 9 25.44 18.61 16.99
CA LEU A 9 26.18 18.10 18.14
C LEU A 9 27.33 19.05 18.47
N LYS A 10 27.34 19.60 19.69
CA LYS A 10 28.47 20.47 20.14
C LYS A 10 29.60 19.61 20.69
N PRO A 11 30.84 19.75 20.19
CA PRO A 11 32.00 19.05 20.75
C PRO A 11 32.17 19.39 22.23
N GLY A 12 32.43 18.39 23.07
CA GLY A 12 32.73 18.56 24.50
C GLY A 12 31.48 18.56 25.43
N LYS A 13 30.27 18.42 24.95
CA LYS A 13 29.10 18.08 25.80
C LYS A 13 28.84 16.58 25.74
N LYS A 14 28.56 15.97 26.92
CA LYS A 14 28.03 14.60 26.97
C LYS A 14 26.70 14.56 26.19
N ASN A 15 26.73 13.87 25.04
CA ASN A 15 25.54 13.62 24.22
C ASN A 15 24.93 12.24 24.56
N ASP A 16 25.24 11.74 25.74
CA ASP A 16 24.69 10.48 26.27
C ASP A 16 23.19 10.70 26.55
N ASN A 17 22.34 9.84 26.02
CA ASN A 17 20.87 9.92 26.12
C ASN A 17 20.20 11.00 25.27
N LEU A 18 20.66 11.19 24.01
CA LEU A 18 19.95 12.03 23.06
C LEU A 18 18.67 11.33 22.60
N GLU A 19 17.53 11.76 23.13
CA GLU A 19 16.20 11.32 22.67
C GLU A 19 15.74 12.23 21.52
N VAL A 20 15.58 11.63 20.33
CA VAL A 20 15.18 12.36 19.13
C VAL A 20 13.77 11.93 18.74
N LEU A 21 12.79 12.79 19.01
CA LEU A 21 11.43 12.60 18.52
C LEU A 21 11.35 13.06 17.07
N LEU A 22 11.08 12.11 16.17
CA LEU A 22 10.79 12.38 14.78
C LEU A 22 9.28 12.57 14.61
N LYS A 23 8.89 13.51 13.77
CA LYS A 23 7.49 13.65 13.38
C LYS A 23 7.23 12.71 12.22
N PRO A 24 6.18 11.86 12.28
CA PRO A 24 5.78 11.10 11.11
C PRO A 24 5.41 12.08 10.00
N THR A 25 6.01 11.88 8.84
CA THR A 25 5.58 12.55 7.62
C THR A 25 4.33 11.83 7.16
N ALA A 26 3.17 12.29 7.59
CA ALA A 26 1.96 12.00 6.88
C ALA A 26 2.11 12.67 5.52
N PHE A 27 2.49 11.91 4.48
CA PHE A 27 2.13 12.31 3.14
C PHE A 27 0.60 12.27 3.14
N GLU A 28 -0.04 13.38 3.40
CA GLU A 28 -1.39 13.61 2.94
C GLU A 28 -1.32 13.46 1.42
N ILE A 29 -1.56 12.25 0.94
CA ILE A 29 -2.05 12.06 -0.41
C ILE A 29 -3.50 12.53 -0.29
N SER A 30 -3.67 13.85 -0.27
CA SER A 30 -4.95 14.44 -0.61
C SER A 30 -5.36 13.75 -1.90
N GLU A 31 -6.56 13.18 -1.90
CA GLU A 31 -7.22 12.66 -3.08
C GLU A 31 -6.75 13.48 -4.28
N VAL A 32 -6.10 12.84 -5.26
CA VAL A 32 -5.57 13.56 -6.42
C VAL A 32 -6.78 14.04 -7.19
N VAL A 33 -7.38 15.13 -6.71
CA VAL A 33 -8.32 15.91 -7.48
C VAL A 33 -7.47 16.65 -8.51
N VAL A 34 -7.08 15.93 -9.55
CA VAL A 34 -6.60 16.54 -10.77
C VAL A 34 -7.80 17.28 -11.33
N LYS A 35 -7.93 18.58 -10.98
CA LYS A 35 -8.80 19.49 -11.71
C LYS A 35 -8.01 19.91 -12.96
N PRO A 36 -8.21 19.27 -14.12
CA PRO A 36 -7.53 19.70 -15.32
C PRO A 36 -8.02 21.11 -15.62
N LYS A 37 -7.11 22.05 -15.83
CA LYS A 37 -7.43 23.20 -16.65
C LYS A 37 -8.07 22.64 -17.91
N ARG A 38 -9.23 23.11 -18.29
CA ARG A 38 -10.22 22.66 -19.30
C ARG A 38 -9.69 22.14 -20.66
N GLU A 39 -8.45 21.68 -20.74
CA GLU A 39 -7.88 21.06 -21.92
C GLU A 39 -8.32 19.59 -21.98
N LYS A 40 -8.89 19.22 -23.12
CA LYS A 40 -9.32 17.84 -23.38
C LYS A 40 -8.09 16.93 -23.36
N TYR A 41 -8.09 15.92 -22.50
CA TYR A 41 -7.00 14.93 -22.45
C TYR A 41 -6.78 14.31 -23.84
N THR A 42 -5.55 14.31 -24.31
CA THR A 42 -5.12 13.66 -25.55
C THR A 42 -4.12 12.57 -25.21
N ARG A 43 -4.20 11.45 -25.92
CA ARG A 43 -3.22 10.34 -25.81
C ARG A 43 -2.08 10.53 -26.81
N LYS A 44 -2.39 11.17 -27.95
CA LYS A 44 -1.40 11.41 -29.01
C LYS A 44 -0.45 12.52 -28.55
N ASP A 45 0.83 12.30 -28.77
CA ASP A 45 1.92 13.24 -28.43
C ASP A 45 1.95 13.63 -26.93
N ASN A 46 1.48 12.73 -26.06
CA ASN A 46 1.45 12.94 -24.61
C ASN A 46 2.68 12.29 -23.94
N PRO A 47 3.58 13.09 -23.33
CA PRO A 47 4.81 12.56 -22.73
C PRO A 47 4.55 11.55 -21.61
N ALA A 48 3.45 11.70 -20.84
CA ALA A 48 3.07 10.74 -19.82
C ALA A 48 2.69 9.37 -20.41
N VAL A 49 2.01 9.38 -21.57
CA VAL A 49 1.66 8.15 -22.30
C VAL A 49 2.90 7.49 -22.90
N GLU A 50 3.84 8.27 -23.44
CA GLU A 50 5.09 7.72 -23.95
C GLU A 50 5.97 7.14 -22.83
N LEU A 51 5.99 7.78 -21.65
CA LEU A 51 6.69 7.26 -20.48
C LEU A 51 6.10 5.91 -20.03
N ILE A 52 4.79 5.81 -19.87
CA ILE A 52 4.17 4.56 -19.40
C ILE A 52 4.34 3.42 -20.40
N LYS A 53 4.35 3.69 -21.71
CA LYS A 53 4.68 2.69 -22.72
C LYS A 53 6.09 2.12 -22.55
N LYS A 54 7.08 2.96 -22.22
CA LYS A 54 8.45 2.54 -21.93
C LYS A 54 8.50 1.67 -20.68
N VAL A 55 7.81 2.07 -19.60
CA VAL A 55 7.69 1.25 -18.39
C VAL A 55 7.11 -0.12 -18.70
N ILE A 56 6.01 -0.18 -19.47
CA ILE A 56 5.37 -1.44 -19.84
C ILE A 56 6.29 -2.31 -20.72
N ALA A 57 7.08 -1.71 -21.61
CA ALA A 57 8.03 -2.44 -22.44
C ALA A 57 9.15 -3.09 -21.60
N HIS A 58 9.61 -2.42 -20.54
CA HIS A 58 10.71 -2.89 -19.69
C HIS A 58 10.25 -3.65 -18.45
N LYS A 59 8.94 -3.74 -18.19
CA LYS A 59 8.43 -4.32 -16.93
C LYS A 59 8.88 -5.77 -16.68
N ASN A 60 9.04 -6.56 -17.73
CA ASN A 60 9.47 -7.95 -17.59
C ASN A 60 10.94 -8.08 -17.19
N ASP A 61 11.77 -7.09 -17.56
CA ASP A 61 13.19 -7.08 -17.21
C ASP A 61 13.40 -6.56 -15.78
N ASN A 62 12.47 -5.74 -15.31
CA ASN A 62 12.52 -5.05 -14.03
C ASN A 62 11.82 -5.79 -12.87
N GLN A 63 11.36 -7.04 -13.05
CA GLN A 63 10.68 -7.79 -12.00
C GLN A 63 11.41 -9.09 -11.67
N ILE A 64 11.33 -9.52 -10.40
CA ILE A 64 12.02 -10.72 -9.93
C ILE A 64 11.49 -12.00 -10.60
N GLU A 65 10.24 -12.03 -11.03
CA GLU A 65 9.60 -13.15 -11.71
C GLU A 65 10.20 -13.39 -13.11
N ALA A 66 11.02 -12.47 -13.62
CA ALA A 66 11.84 -12.70 -14.80
C ALA A 66 12.91 -13.78 -14.59
N LYS A 67 13.38 -13.93 -13.35
CA LYS A 67 14.39 -14.93 -12.96
C LYS A 67 13.87 -16.35 -13.12
N PRO A 68 14.74 -17.32 -13.45
CA PRO A 68 14.34 -18.73 -13.53
C PRO A 68 13.90 -19.30 -12.20
N GLU A 69 14.51 -18.86 -11.11
CA GLU A 69 14.18 -19.23 -9.74
C GLU A 69 14.68 -18.16 -8.76
N TYR A 70 13.99 -18.03 -7.63
CA TYR A 70 14.41 -17.20 -6.51
C TYR A 70 13.85 -17.70 -5.19
N GLN A 71 14.48 -17.25 -4.11
CA GLN A 71 14.01 -17.41 -2.74
C GLN A 71 13.97 -16.02 -2.09
N THR A 72 12.93 -15.78 -1.28
CA THR A 72 12.82 -14.57 -0.46
C THR A 72 12.27 -14.90 0.91
N GLU A 73 12.69 -14.13 1.91
CA GLU A 73 12.08 -14.12 3.22
C GLU A 73 10.93 -13.11 3.22
N VAL A 74 9.77 -13.51 3.70
CA VAL A 74 8.57 -12.69 3.77
C VAL A 74 8.13 -12.55 5.22
N TYR A 75 8.08 -11.32 5.72
CA TYR A 75 7.46 -10.98 6.99
C TYR A 75 6.14 -10.26 6.73
N GLU A 76 5.07 -10.79 7.29
CA GLU A 76 3.72 -10.24 7.19
C GLU A 76 3.21 -9.87 8.58
N LYS A 77 2.61 -8.69 8.69
CA LYS A 77 1.98 -8.21 9.91
C LYS A 77 0.59 -7.67 9.60
N LEU A 78 -0.45 -8.44 9.93
CA LEU A 78 -1.85 -8.02 9.81
C LEU A 78 -2.33 -7.45 11.15
N SER A 79 -2.77 -6.20 11.14
CA SER A 79 -3.39 -5.52 12.27
C SER A 79 -4.88 -5.27 11.99
N LEU A 80 -5.76 -5.68 12.90
CA LEU A 80 -7.17 -5.35 12.87
C LEU A 80 -7.49 -4.34 13.96
N SER A 81 -8.18 -3.26 13.59
CA SER A 81 -8.48 -2.15 14.49
C SER A 81 -9.94 -1.73 14.38
N LEU A 82 -10.49 -1.23 15.47
CA LEU A 82 -11.78 -0.54 15.47
C LEU A 82 -11.55 0.91 15.04
N ASP A 83 -12.20 1.34 13.96
CA ASP A 83 -12.18 2.73 13.50
C ASP A 83 -13.18 3.58 14.28
N ASN A 84 -12.99 4.89 14.25
CA ASN A 84 -13.82 5.87 14.98
C ASN A 84 -13.89 5.63 16.50
N PHE A 85 -12.84 5.07 17.09
CA PHE A 85 -12.77 4.87 18.52
C PHE A 85 -12.76 6.22 19.26
N ASN A 86 -13.73 6.42 20.16
CA ASN A 86 -13.77 7.64 20.96
C ASN A 86 -12.84 7.52 22.18
N PRO A 87 -11.72 8.26 22.22
CA PRO A 87 -10.74 8.16 23.31
C PRO A 87 -11.22 8.78 24.64
N ASN A 88 -12.41 9.41 24.69
CA ASN A 88 -12.96 10.01 25.89
C ASN A 88 -13.54 8.97 26.86
N LEU A 89 -12.66 8.08 27.34
CA LEU A 89 -13.00 7.01 28.27
C LEU A 89 -13.45 7.53 29.62
N ASP A 90 -13.19 8.82 29.93
CA ASP A 90 -13.46 9.42 31.24
C ASP A 90 -14.97 9.63 31.50
N LYS A 91 -15.80 9.67 30.47
CA LYS A 91 -17.27 9.82 30.58
C LYS A 91 -18.00 8.51 30.94
N ASN A 92 -17.34 7.36 30.75
CA ASN A 92 -17.93 6.06 31.06
C ASN A 92 -17.25 5.43 32.27
N LYS A 93 -18.01 5.26 33.39
CA LYS A 93 -17.50 4.68 34.64
C LYS A 93 -16.87 3.31 34.48
N PHE A 94 -17.38 2.50 33.55
CA PHE A 94 -16.86 1.17 33.24
C PHE A 94 -15.51 1.26 32.53
N LEU A 95 -15.36 2.18 31.57
CA LEU A 95 -14.15 2.35 30.77
C LEU A 95 -13.02 3.09 31.51
N LYS A 96 -13.32 3.76 32.66
CA LYS A 96 -12.26 4.36 33.51
C LYS A 96 -11.22 3.35 34.00
N LYS A 97 -11.59 2.09 34.15
CA LYS A 97 -10.67 1.00 34.54
C LYS A 97 -9.69 0.63 33.41
N PHE A 98 -9.98 1.00 32.16
CA PHE A 98 -9.21 0.65 30.97
C PHE A 98 -8.41 1.83 30.39
N LYS A 99 -7.96 2.76 31.24
CA LYS A 99 -7.15 3.93 30.82
C LYS A 99 -5.90 3.54 30.01
N PHE A 100 -5.36 2.35 30.26
CA PHE A 100 -4.22 1.81 29.52
C PHE A 100 -4.51 1.64 28.02
N ILE A 101 -5.77 1.52 27.59
CA ILE A 101 -6.17 1.43 26.18
C ILE A 101 -5.67 2.65 25.38
N LYS A 102 -5.56 3.83 26.01
CA LYS A 102 -5.05 5.03 25.37
C LYS A 102 -3.62 4.86 24.82
N ASN A 103 -2.84 3.96 25.42
CA ASN A 103 -1.46 3.66 24.98
C ASN A 103 -1.40 2.72 23.77
N TYR A 104 -2.54 2.14 23.36
CA TYR A 104 -2.67 1.23 22.22
C TYR A 104 -3.49 1.84 21.09
N LEU A 105 -3.73 3.16 21.14
CA LEU A 105 -4.34 3.87 20.04
C LEU A 105 -3.31 4.14 18.98
N ASP A 106 -3.73 3.93 17.74
CA ASP A 106 -3.00 4.30 16.54
C ASP A 106 -3.86 5.27 15.73
N THR A 107 -3.40 5.66 14.54
CA THR A 107 -4.08 6.63 13.69
C THR A 107 -4.43 5.99 12.35
N SER A 108 -5.68 6.16 11.92
CA SER A 108 -6.14 5.69 10.61
C SER A 108 -5.50 6.51 9.48
N GLU A 109 -4.91 5.82 8.51
CA GLU A 109 -4.34 6.43 7.29
C GLU A 109 -5.39 7.07 6.38
N PHE A 110 -6.67 6.73 6.55
CA PHE A 110 -7.74 7.28 5.70
C PHE A 110 -8.33 8.59 6.20
N ASN A 111 -8.34 8.82 7.51
CA ASN A 111 -9.08 9.94 8.09
C ASN A 111 -8.36 10.65 9.25
N GLY A 112 -7.17 10.19 9.65
CA GLY A 112 -6.39 10.75 10.75
C GLY A 112 -7.01 10.57 12.13
N LYS A 113 -8.07 9.76 12.26
CA LYS A 113 -8.76 9.54 13.54
C LYS A 113 -8.11 8.40 14.32
N PRO A 114 -8.25 8.42 15.66
CA PRO A 114 -7.78 7.33 16.49
C PRO A 114 -8.46 6.01 16.14
N ILE A 115 -7.66 4.96 16.03
CA ILE A 115 -8.10 3.57 15.90
C ILE A 115 -7.59 2.77 17.08
N LEU A 116 -8.32 1.74 17.48
CA LEU A 116 -7.92 0.82 18.53
C LEU A 116 -7.59 -0.53 17.95
N THR A 117 -6.32 -0.90 17.92
CA THR A 117 -5.87 -2.22 17.47
C THR A 117 -6.33 -3.29 18.46
N VAL A 118 -7.09 -4.25 17.94
CA VAL A 118 -7.70 -5.33 18.73
C VAL A 118 -7.09 -6.71 18.43
N SER A 119 -6.46 -6.88 17.28
CA SER A 119 -5.77 -8.11 16.89
C SER A 119 -4.55 -7.79 16.06
N VAL A 120 -3.48 -8.56 16.27
CA VAL A 120 -2.25 -8.53 15.46
C VAL A 120 -1.83 -9.96 15.16
N ARG A 121 -1.64 -10.27 13.88
CA ARG A 121 -1.06 -11.52 13.38
C ARG A 121 0.26 -11.22 12.71
N GLU A 122 1.27 -12.03 13.00
CA GLU A 122 2.61 -11.93 12.41
C GLU A 122 3.01 -13.29 11.88
N ASN A 123 3.50 -13.33 10.65
CA ASN A 123 4.04 -14.52 10.02
C ASN A 123 5.44 -14.22 9.48
N LEU A 124 6.35 -15.16 9.65
CA LEU A 124 7.65 -15.16 9.00
C LEU A 124 7.76 -16.42 8.16
N SER A 125 8.01 -16.28 6.88
CA SER A 125 8.05 -17.39 5.94
C SER A 125 9.19 -17.25 4.93
N ASP A 126 9.63 -18.39 4.39
CA ASP A 126 10.47 -18.47 3.20
C ASP A 126 9.58 -18.78 2.00
N PHE A 127 9.66 -17.96 0.97
CA PHE A 127 8.97 -18.15 -0.29
C PHE A 127 9.99 -18.57 -1.36
N TYR A 128 9.66 -19.65 -2.08
CA TYR A 128 10.44 -20.23 -3.16
C TYR A 128 9.64 -20.18 -4.45
N TYR A 129 10.26 -19.68 -5.50
CA TYR A 129 9.67 -19.61 -6.84
C TYR A 129 10.57 -20.28 -7.85
N ARG A 130 9.98 -21.00 -8.80
CA ARG A 130 10.62 -21.52 -10.00
C ARG A 130 9.71 -21.30 -11.21
N LYS A 131 10.30 -20.74 -12.28
CA LYS A 131 9.57 -20.34 -13.48
C LYS A 131 9.19 -21.54 -14.38
N SER A 132 10.10 -22.53 -14.52
CA SER A 132 9.87 -23.67 -15.42
C SER A 132 10.42 -24.99 -14.85
N PRO A 133 9.58 -26.05 -14.66
CA PRO A 133 8.12 -25.95 -14.60
C PRO A 133 7.69 -25.02 -13.48
N LYS A 134 6.61 -24.25 -13.68
CA LYS A 134 6.18 -23.28 -12.67
C LYS A 134 5.86 -24.00 -11.37
N ALA A 135 6.49 -23.57 -10.27
CA ALA A 135 6.27 -24.07 -8.93
C ALA A 135 6.50 -22.97 -7.91
N GLU A 136 5.67 -22.97 -6.88
CA GLU A 136 5.75 -22.05 -5.75
C GLU A 136 5.63 -22.85 -4.46
N LYS A 137 6.41 -22.46 -3.43
CA LYS A 137 6.36 -23.10 -2.12
C LYS A 137 6.61 -22.06 -1.03
N THR A 138 5.73 -22.02 -0.06
CA THR A 138 5.90 -21.22 1.16
C THR A 138 6.17 -22.13 2.34
N ILE A 139 7.21 -21.83 3.11
CA ILE A 139 7.54 -22.54 4.37
C ILE A 139 7.41 -21.52 5.50
N VAL A 140 6.38 -21.66 6.32
CA VAL A 140 6.18 -20.80 7.48
C VAL A 140 7.15 -21.22 8.59
N ARG A 141 8.03 -20.29 9.01
CA ARG A 141 9.03 -20.49 10.07
C ARG A 141 8.51 -20.11 11.45
N ALA A 142 7.73 -19.04 11.52
CA ALA A 142 7.18 -18.55 12.78
C ALA A 142 5.81 -17.90 12.56
N LYS A 143 4.93 -18.04 13.55
CA LYS A 143 3.64 -17.37 13.64
C LYS A 143 3.46 -16.80 15.04
N ARG A 144 2.92 -15.58 15.12
CA ARG A 144 2.50 -14.97 16.38
C ARG A 144 1.11 -14.38 16.19
N MET A 145 0.28 -14.54 17.21
CA MET A 145 -1.08 -14.04 17.21
C MET A 145 -1.39 -13.42 18.57
N GLN A 146 -1.90 -12.20 18.57
CA GLN A 146 -2.26 -11.46 19.79
C GLN A 146 -3.63 -10.79 19.62
N GLY A 147 -4.37 -10.68 20.72
CA GLY A 147 -5.67 -10.02 20.74
C GLY A 147 -6.87 -10.96 20.70
N ILE A 148 -8.00 -10.46 20.19
CA ILE A 148 -9.31 -11.15 20.22
C ILE A 148 -9.51 -12.11 19.04
N ASP A 149 -8.46 -12.47 18.35
CA ASP A 149 -8.48 -13.23 17.10
C ASP A 149 -9.18 -14.59 17.22
N LYS A 150 -9.03 -15.25 18.36
CA LYS A 150 -9.70 -16.54 18.65
C LYS A 150 -11.23 -16.45 18.61
N THR A 151 -11.79 -15.28 18.90
CA THR A 151 -13.24 -15.05 18.91
C THR A 151 -13.77 -14.70 17.51
N LEU A 152 -12.90 -14.25 16.61
CA LEU A 152 -13.24 -13.92 15.23
C LEU A 152 -13.18 -15.16 14.33
N ASP A 153 -12.46 -16.20 14.73
CA ASP A 153 -12.24 -17.42 13.96
C ASP A 153 -13.44 -18.41 14.02
N ASP A 154 -14.27 -18.30 15.06
CA ASP A 154 -15.41 -19.20 15.29
C ASP A 154 -16.61 -18.98 14.34
N GLY A 155 -16.55 -18.01 13.45
CA GLY A 155 -17.68 -17.59 12.60
C GLY A 155 -17.45 -17.58 11.09
N GLY A 156 -16.26 -17.88 10.59
CA GLY A 156 -15.97 -18.22 9.17
C GLY A 156 -16.17 -17.11 8.12
N GLY A 157 -16.71 -15.94 8.46
CA GLY A 157 -17.10 -14.96 7.44
C GLY A 157 -16.08 -13.84 7.20
N ILE A 158 -15.54 -13.27 8.26
CA ILE A 158 -14.64 -12.10 8.15
C ILE A 158 -13.22 -12.55 7.82
N THR A 159 -12.73 -13.62 8.46
CA THR A 159 -11.35 -14.09 8.33
C THR A 159 -11.02 -14.58 6.93
N SER A 160 -11.91 -15.37 6.31
CA SER A 160 -11.71 -15.85 4.93
C SER A 160 -11.73 -14.71 3.90
N ASN A 161 -12.56 -13.70 4.12
CA ASN A 161 -12.62 -12.53 3.26
C ASN A 161 -11.37 -11.64 3.42
N LEU A 162 -10.80 -11.56 4.63
CA LEU A 162 -9.53 -10.85 4.87
C LEU A 162 -8.38 -11.48 4.11
N GLU A 163 -8.25 -12.81 4.13
CA GLU A 163 -7.21 -13.52 3.37
C GLU A 163 -7.29 -13.27 1.86
N GLU A 164 -8.51 -13.12 1.32
CA GLU A 164 -8.71 -12.79 -0.10
C GLU A 164 -8.25 -11.34 -0.44
N ILE A 165 -8.52 -10.39 0.47
CA ILE A 165 -8.14 -8.98 0.28
C ILE A 165 -6.63 -8.79 0.39
N PHE A 166 -6.02 -9.50 1.33
CA PHE A 166 -4.61 -9.35 1.65
C PHE A 166 -3.71 -10.33 0.88
N LYS A 167 -4.19 -10.90 -0.22
CA LYS A 167 -3.29 -11.55 -1.17
C LYS A 167 -2.31 -10.54 -1.73
N SER A 168 -1.04 -10.91 -1.76
CA SER A 168 -0.01 -10.10 -2.42
C SER A 168 -0.42 -9.77 -3.85
N ILE A 169 -0.27 -8.50 -4.19
CA ILE A 169 -0.70 -7.93 -5.47
C ILE A 169 0.53 -7.72 -6.34
N ASN A 170 0.53 -8.36 -7.52
CA ASN A 170 1.52 -8.05 -8.54
C ASN A 170 0.99 -6.95 -9.47
N ILE A 171 1.53 -5.73 -9.33
CA ILE A 171 1.14 -4.58 -10.18
C ILE A 171 1.50 -4.78 -11.66
N PHE A 172 2.47 -5.65 -11.95
CA PHE A 172 2.92 -5.93 -13.31
C PHE A 172 1.97 -6.86 -14.09
N ASP A 173 1.02 -7.50 -13.39
CA ASP A 173 -0.05 -8.26 -14.04
C ASP A 173 -0.99 -7.35 -14.82
N ASN A 174 -1.68 -7.90 -15.81
CA ASN A 174 -2.64 -7.12 -16.60
C ASN A 174 -3.90 -6.78 -15.81
N ASN A 175 -4.29 -7.65 -14.89
CA ASN A 175 -5.45 -7.48 -14.02
C ASN A 175 -5.10 -7.88 -12.60
N ILE A 176 -5.55 -7.08 -11.65
CA ILE A 176 -5.36 -7.26 -10.21
C ILE A 176 -6.69 -7.72 -9.62
N PRO A 177 -6.78 -8.95 -9.08
CA PRO A 177 -7.99 -9.40 -8.40
C PRO A 177 -8.11 -8.69 -7.04
N ILE A 178 -9.24 -8.05 -6.81
CA ILE A 178 -9.62 -7.47 -5.51
C ILE A 178 -11.01 -8.01 -5.16
N LEU A 179 -11.08 -8.86 -4.16
CA LEU A 179 -12.31 -9.59 -3.84
C LEU A 179 -12.83 -10.35 -5.06
N LEU A 180 -14.11 -10.16 -5.40
CA LEU A 180 -14.76 -10.77 -6.56
C LEU A 180 -14.58 -9.96 -7.86
N ASN A 181 -13.86 -8.84 -7.81
CA ASN A 181 -13.71 -7.93 -8.93
C ASN A 181 -12.29 -8.02 -9.50
N ARG A 182 -12.15 -7.70 -10.77
CA ARG A 182 -10.86 -7.59 -11.45
C ARG A 182 -10.62 -6.14 -11.85
N PHE A 183 -9.61 -5.55 -11.24
CA PHE A 183 -9.15 -4.21 -11.57
C PHE A 183 -8.12 -4.28 -12.68
N VAL A 184 -8.22 -3.41 -13.65
CA VAL A 184 -7.18 -3.28 -14.68
C VAL A 184 -5.95 -2.64 -14.03
N SER A 185 -4.78 -3.24 -14.21
CA SER A 185 -3.52 -2.65 -13.73
C SER A 185 -3.17 -1.39 -14.54
N PRO A 186 -2.63 -0.33 -13.90
CA PRO A 186 -2.06 0.79 -14.62
C PRO A 186 -0.81 0.43 -15.45
N LEU A 187 -0.26 -0.79 -15.28
CA LEU A 187 0.82 -1.37 -16.08
C LEU A 187 0.35 -2.48 -17.01
N SER A 188 -0.97 -2.59 -17.25
CA SER A 188 -1.52 -3.59 -18.18
C SER A 188 -0.92 -3.42 -19.57
N SER A 189 -0.35 -4.49 -20.10
CA SER A 189 0.29 -4.47 -21.43
C SER A 189 -0.68 -4.17 -22.58
N THR A 190 -1.97 -4.46 -22.38
CA THR A 190 -2.99 -4.34 -23.42
C THR A 190 -3.94 -3.17 -23.22
N LEU A 191 -4.25 -2.82 -21.98
CA LEU A 191 -5.32 -1.89 -21.67
C LEU A 191 -4.86 -0.58 -21.02
N ALA A 192 -3.65 -0.52 -20.45
CA ALA A 192 -3.21 0.61 -19.63
C ALA A 192 -3.46 1.98 -20.30
N THR A 193 -2.95 2.19 -21.50
CA THR A 193 -3.04 3.49 -22.18
C THR A 193 -4.44 3.85 -22.68
N THR A 194 -5.35 2.88 -22.81
CA THR A 194 -6.75 3.11 -23.19
C THR A 194 -7.66 3.25 -21.98
N TYR A 195 -7.30 2.58 -20.91
CA TYR A 195 -8.09 2.51 -19.69
C TYR A 195 -7.81 3.65 -18.72
N TYR A 196 -6.58 4.19 -18.75
CA TYR A 196 -6.14 5.26 -17.86
C TYR A 196 -5.75 6.54 -18.59
N HIS A 197 -5.92 7.66 -17.91
CA HIS A 197 -5.28 8.93 -18.21
C HIS A 197 -4.06 9.09 -17.31
N TYR A 198 -2.91 9.45 -17.90
CA TYR A 198 -1.64 9.64 -17.21
C TYR A 198 -1.19 11.09 -17.25
N TYR A 199 -0.60 11.57 -16.13
CA TYR A 199 -0.14 12.93 -15.97
C TYR A 199 1.22 12.94 -15.27
N ILE A 200 2.22 13.57 -15.89
CA ILE A 200 3.49 13.84 -15.22
C ILE A 200 3.24 14.99 -14.24
N MET A 201 3.49 14.75 -12.96
CA MET A 201 3.27 15.72 -11.90
C MET A 201 4.55 16.45 -11.55
N ASP A 202 5.65 15.72 -11.32
CA ASP A 202 6.93 16.28 -10.89
C ASP A 202 8.07 15.27 -11.18
N THR A 203 9.28 15.72 -10.86
CA THR A 203 10.48 14.88 -10.79
C THR A 203 11.11 15.07 -9.42
N LEU A 204 11.28 14.01 -8.66
CA LEU A 204 11.75 14.05 -7.27
C LEU A 204 12.68 12.88 -6.96
N ASP A 205 13.37 12.96 -5.84
CA ASP A 205 14.17 11.87 -5.30
C ASP A 205 13.30 10.96 -4.43
N VAL A 206 13.38 9.65 -4.67
CA VAL A 206 12.72 8.61 -3.90
C VAL A 206 13.74 7.62 -3.41
N GLY A 207 14.17 7.76 -2.15
CA GLY A 207 15.15 6.86 -1.53
C GLY A 207 16.50 6.82 -2.24
N GLY A 208 16.96 7.96 -2.77
CA GLY A 208 18.23 8.11 -3.49
C GLY A 208 18.13 7.92 -5.00
N ASP A 209 16.98 7.49 -5.53
CA ASP A 209 16.74 7.34 -6.96
C ASP A 209 15.92 8.52 -7.51
N LYS A 210 16.41 9.14 -8.57
CA LYS A 210 15.69 10.21 -9.27
C LYS A 210 14.53 9.64 -10.06
N CYS A 211 13.30 10.04 -9.71
CA CYS A 211 12.07 9.48 -10.27
C CYS A 211 11.15 10.53 -10.86
N VAL A 212 10.39 10.15 -11.88
CA VAL A 212 9.21 10.89 -12.34
C VAL A 212 8.01 10.45 -11.51
N ASP A 213 7.29 11.40 -10.94
CA ASP A 213 5.98 11.20 -10.33
C ASP A 213 4.91 11.22 -11.42
N LEU A 214 4.34 10.06 -11.72
CA LEU A 214 3.33 9.85 -12.74
C LEU A 214 1.99 9.52 -12.08
N ALA A 215 1.06 10.48 -12.07
CA ALA A 215 -0.30 10.24 -11.63
C ALA A 215 -1.12 9.53 -12.71
N PHE A 216 -2.07 8.70 -12.27
CA PHE A 216 -3.01 8.05 -13.18
C PHE A 216 -4.42 7.97 -12.57
N VAL A 217 -5.41 8.03 -13.46
CA VAL A 217 -6.84 7.90 -13.10
C VAL A 217 -7.56 7.12 -14.20
N PRO A 218 -8.60 6.32 -13.90
CA PRO A 218 -9.41 5.68 -14.93
C PRO A 218 -10.03 6.71 -15.87
N ALA A 219 -10.04 6.43 -17.16
CA ALA A 219 -10.69 7.29 -18.17
C ALA A 219 -12.21 7.36 -17.97
N ASN A 220 -12.80 6.28 -17.41
CA ASN A 220 -14.17 6.24 -16.95
C ASN A 220 -14.18 5.96 -15.44
N SER A 221 -14.75 6.89 -14.66
CA SER A 221 -14.80 6.84 -13.20
C SER A 221 -15.63 5.68 -12.63
N GLU A 222 -16.47 5.02 -13.41
CA GLU A 222 -17.28 3.87 -13.01
C GLU A 222 -16.59 2.52 -13.31
N SER A 223 -15.39 2.56 -13.90
CA SER A 223 -14.64 1.36 -14.26
C SER A 223 -13.83 0.83 -13.08
N TYR A 224 -13.69 -0.50 -12.97
CA TYR A 224 -12.81 -1.14 -11.99
C TYR A 224 -11.34 -0.87 -12.30
N GLY A 225 -10.88 0.28 -11.89
CA GLY A 225 -9.52 0.76 -12.01
C GLY A 225 -9.11 1.52 -10.76
N PHE A 226 -7.82 1.70 -10.58
CA PHE A 226 -7.26 2.45 -9.46
C PHE A 226 -7.04 3.90 -9.84
N THR A 227 -7.08 4.77 -8.86
CA THR A 227 -6.41 6.08 -8.93
C THR A 227 -5.09 5.99 -8.18
N GLY A 228 -4.06 6.72 -8.60
CA GLY A 228 -2.80 6.65 -7.86
C GLY A 228 -1.62 7.30 -8.53
N ARG A 229 -0.43 6.85 -8.10
CA ARG A 229 0.86 7.34 -8.59
C ARG A 229 1.84 6.20 -8.81
N LEU A 230 2.68 6.38 -9.81
CA LEU A 230 3.84 5.55 -10.11
C LEU A 230 5.08 6.46 -10.04
N TYR A 231 6.08 6.04 -9.29
CA TYR A 231 7.38 6.69 -9.25
C TYR A 231 8.35 5.88 -10.11
N ILE A 232 8.75 6.44 -11.24
CA ILE A 232 9.47 5.75 -12.30
C ILE A 232 10.89 6.28 -12.37
N THR A 233 11.89 5.40 -12.31
CA THR A 233 13.32 5.78 -12.34
C THR A 233 13.72 6.44 -13.66
N LEU A 234 14.65 7.42 -13.57
CA LEU A 234 15.20 8.15 -14.70
C LEU A 234 16.56 7.62 -15.17
N ASP A 235 16.95 6.43 -14.75
CA ASP A 235 18.22 5.77 -15.06
C ASP A 235 18.26 5.09 -16.46
N GLY A 236 17.17 5.18 -17.20
CA GLY A 236 16.99 4.53 -18.50
C GLY A 236 16.37 3.13 -18.44
N ASN A 237 16.25 2.54 -17.25
CA ASN A 237 15.60 1.23 -17.05
C ASN A 237 14.08 1.34 -16.95
N TYR A 238 13.55 2.55 -16.69
CA TYR A 238 12.13 2.82 -16.52
C TYR A 238 11.48 1.90 -15.48
N ALA A 239 12.22 1.59 -14.41
CA ALA A 239 11.74 0.74 -13.35
C ALA A 239 10.73 1.49 -12.46
N VAL A 240 9.80 0.76 -11.89
CA VAL A 240 8.86 1.29 -10.91
C VAL A 240 9.51 1.20 -9.53
N LYS A 241 9.80 2.34 -8.91
CA LYS A 241 10.40 2.45 -7.58
C LYS A 241 9.35 2.38 -6.47
N LYS A 242 8.21 3.06 -6.70
CA LYS A 242 7.11 3.11 -5.74
C LYS A 242 5.77 3.19 -6.47
N VAL A 243 4.76 2.61 -5.85
CA VAL A 243 3.38 2.59 -6.35
C VAL A 243 2.43 2.96 -5.24
N LEU A 244 1.46 3.79 -5.57
CA LEU A 244 0.33 4.13 -4.71
C LEU A 244 -0.95 3.84 -5.48
N LEU A 245 -1.77 2.92 -4.98
CA LEU A 245 -3.06 2.55 -5.54
C LEU A 245 -4.16 2.90 -4.55
N ASN A 246 -5.20 3.57 -5.02
CA ASN A 246 -6.41 3.82 -4.24
C ASN A 246 -7.63 3.37 -5.05
N THR A 247 -8.63 2.83 -4.39
CA THR A 247 -9.94 2.60 -5.02
C THR A 247 -10.67 3.92 -5.16
N PRO A 248 -11.26 4.22 -6.35
CA PRO A 248 -12.11 5.39 -6.52
C PRO A 248 -13.34 5.35 -5.61
N ALA A 249 -13.75 6.49 -5.09
CA ALA A 249 -14.86 6.60 -4.13
C ALA A 249 -16.23 6.17 -4.68
N ASN A 250 -16.40 6.16 -6.00
CA ASN A 250 -17.66 5.80 -6.67
C ASN A 250 -17.74 4.33 -7.09
N ILE A 251 -16.73 3.52 -6.77
CA ILE A 251 -16.77 2.08 -7.02
C ILE A 251 -17.31 1.36 -5.78
N ASN A 252 -18.35 0.55 -5.99
CA ASN A 252 -18.89 -0.27 -4.92
C ASN A 252 -18.10 -1.59 -4.79
N LEU A 253 -17.40 -1.75 -3.67
CA LEU A 253 -16.71 -2.97 -3.28
C LEU A 253 -17.45 -3.72 -2.16
N ASN A 254 -18.79 -3.70 -2.18
CA ASN A 254 -19.64 -4.31 -1.16
C ASN A 254 -19.40 -3.73 0.23
N TRP A 255 -18.73 -4.48 1.09
CA TRP A 255 -18.46 -4.12 2.49
C TRP A 255 -17.10 -3.39 2.69
N VAL A 256 -16.32 -3.19 1.62
CA VAL A 256 -15.09 -2.38 1.66
C VAL A 256 -15.43 -0.93 1.29
N ASP A 257 -15.15 -0.01 2.21
CA ASP A 257 -15.31 1.43 2.01
C ASP A 257 -14.14 2.02 1.22
N LYS A 258 -12.92 1.72 1.68
CA LYS A 258 -11.68 2.22 1.08
C LYS A 258 -10.61 1.14 1.09
N LEU A 259 -9.85 1.10 0.01
CA LEU A 259 -8.66 0.27 -0.13
C LEU A 259 -7.52 1.15 -0.66
N ARG A 260 -6.36 1.07 0.00
CA ARG A 260 -5.13 1.72 -0.41
C ARG A 260 -4.00 0.72 -0.34
N ILE A 261 -3.18 0.68 -1.37
CA ILE A 261 -2.02 -0.20 -1.47
C ILE A 261 -0.81 0.66 -1.80
N GLU A 262 0.25 0.47 -1.06
CA GLU A 262 1.53 1.11 -1.26
C GLU A 262 2.59 0.03 -1.43
N GLN A 263 3.32 0.06 -2.53
CA GLN A 263 4.42 -0.86 -2.81
C GLN A 263 5.70 -0.05 -3.03
N GLU A 264 6.78 -0.49 -2.41
CA GLU A 264 8.12 0.04 -2.64
C GLU A 264 9.02 -1.09 -3.15
N PHE A 265 9.79 -0.76 -4.18
CA PHE A 265 10.71 -1.69 -4.80
C PHE A 265 12.14 -1.22 -4.59
N LYS A 266 13.06 -2.17 -4.43
CA LYS A 266 14.50 -1.89 -4.38
C LYS A 266 15.23 -2.62 -5.47
N GLN A 267 16.30 -2.00 -5.96
CA GLN A 267 17.21 -2.63 -6.89
C GLN A 267 18.21 -3.51 -6.16
N MET A 268 18.35 -4.74 -6.63
CA MET A 268 19.36 -5.68 -6.17
C MET A 268 20.70 -5.43 -6.91
N PRO A 269 21.84 -5.93 -6.38
CA PRO A 269 23.15 -5.75 -7.03
C PRO A 269 23.23 -6.27 -8.47
N ASP A 270 22.37 -7.20 -8.85
CA ASP A 270 22.26 -7.76 -10.21
C ASP A 270 21.30 -6.98 -11.11
N SER A 271 20.92 -5.78 -10.70
CA SER A 271 19.98 -4.86 -11.36
C SER A 271 18.53 -5.31 -11.42
N THR A 272 18.16 -6.43 -10.77
CA THR A 272 16.77 -6.87 -10.64
C THR A 272 16.05 -6.01 -9.60
N TRP A 273 14.81 -5.63 -9.87
CA TRP A 273 13.95 -4.97 -8.90
C TRP A 273 13.09 -5.98 -8.15
N VAL A 274 13.04 -5.84 -6.83
CA VAL A 274 12.26 -6.71 -5.94
C VAL A 274 11.32 -5.87 -5.10
N LEU A 275 10.15 -6.41 -4.78
CA LEU A 275 9.26 -5.82 -3.80
C LEU A 275 9.95 -5.85 -2.44
N ASP A 276 10.20 -4.68 -1.87
CA ASP A 276 10.84 -4.52 -0.57
C ASP A 276 9.82 -4.36 0.54
N GLN A 277 8.77 -3.57 0.28
CA GLN A 277 7.69 -3.34 1.23
C GLN A 277 6.35 -3.19 0.52
N GLU A 278 5.32 -3.80 1.11
CA GLU A 278 3.92 -3.57 0.75
C GLU A 278 3.13 -3.20 2.01
N ASN A 279 2.31 -2.15 1.91
CA ASN A 279 1.33 -1.81 2.92
C ASN A 279 -0.05 -1.78 2.27
N THR A 280 -0.97 -2.56 2.80
CA THR A 280 -2.36 -2.61 2.35
C THR A 280 -3.27 -2.15 3.47
N PHE A 281 -3.93 -1.02 3.28
CA PHE A 281 -4.87 -0.43 4.22
C PHE A 281 -6.30 -0.63 3.71
N VAL A 282 -7.18 -1.11 4.57
CA VAL A 282 -8.57 -1.37 4.22
C VAL A 282 -9.50 -0.84 5.30
N ASN A 283 -10.53 -0.13 4.90
CA ASN A 283 -11.61 0.27 5.79
C ASN A 283 -12.89 -0.49 5.42
N PHE A 284 -13.55 -1.09 6.41
CA PHE A 284 -14.70 -1.96 6.22
C PHE A 284 -15.94 -1.44 6.91
N TYR A 285 -17.09 -1.62 6.28
CA TYR A 285 -18.39 -1.50 6.93
C TYR A 285 -18.81 -2.84 7.53
N VAL A 286 -18.82 -2.96 8.85
CA VAL A 286 -19.28 -4.17 9.54
C VAL A 286 -20.80 -4.21 9.63
N VAL A 287 -21.41 -3.05 9.88
CA VAL A 287 -22.87 -2.86 9.91
C VAL A 287 -23.19 -1.46 9.41
N LYS A 288 -24.20 -1.34 8.54
CA LYS A 288 -24.63 -0.04 8.00
C LYS A 288 -25.00 0.91 9.14
N GLY A 289 -24.16 1.96 9.34
CA GLY A 289 -24.42 3.04 10.32
C GLY A 289 -23.72 2.88 11.69
N THR A 290 -22.89 1.86 11.90
CA THR A 290 -22.15 1.64 13.16
C THR A 290 -20.64 1.51 12.94
N GLN A 291 -19.94 0.81 13.80
CA GLN A 291 -18.48 0.73 13.82
C GLN A 291 -17.88 0.24 12.49
N GLN A 292 -16.86 0.92 12.03
CA GLN A 292 -16.02 0.50 10.93
C GLN A 292 -14.85 -0.31 11.47
N LEU A 293 -14.42 -1.33 10.73
CA LEU A 293 -13.16 -2.03 10.97
C LEU A 293 -12.10 -1.48 10.02
N TYR A 294 -10.93 -1.30 10.56
CA TYR A 294 -9.73 -0.92 9.82
C TYR A 294 -8.75 -2.09 9.86
N ALA A 295 -8.18 -2.44 8.74
CA ALA A 295 -7.12 -3.43 8.68
C ALA A 295 -5.91 -2.89 7.93
N HIS A 296 -4.73 -3.30 8.37
CA HIS A 296 -3.44 -2.96 7.79
C HIS A 296 -2.56 -4.21 7.75
N LEU A 297 -2.09 -4.55 6.56
CA LEU A 297 -1.09 -5.57 6.30
C LEU A 297 0.18 -4.90 5.82
#